data_76d33caaa7e769d70631824830c439f9
#
_entry.id   76d33caaa7e769d70631824830c439f9
#
_cell.length_a   1.000
_cell.length_b   1.000
_cell.length_c   1.000
_cell.angle_alpha   90.00
_cell.angle_beta   90.00
_cell.angle_gamma   90.00
#
_symmetry.space_group_name_H-M   'P 1'
#
loop_
_entity.id
_entity.type
_entity.pdbx_description
1 polymer ?
#
loop_
_entity_poly.entity_id
_entity_poly.type
_entity_poly.pdbx_seq_one_letter_code
_entity_poly.pdbx_strand_id
1 'polypeptide(L)'
;MRNKKLGKLYSDGEIIIKQGTKGNCLYVIQEGMVEVIHESPEGNVKVAELKESEFFGEMGLFEEDVRSCTVKAVGNTKVLTIDKRNFFKSIHRDSSLAYRLLEKMSTRLREANDKIQNS
;
A
#
# COMPACT_ATOMS: atom_id res chain seq x y z
N MET A 1 -18.28 -9.17 -8.60
CA MET A 1 -19.02 -8.57 -7.78
C MET A 1 -18.89 -9.04 -6.44
N ARG A 2 -18.79 -10.23 -6.22
CA ARG A 2 -18.60 -10.74 -4.93
C ARG A 2 -17.36 -10.27 -4.30
N ASN A 3 -16.30 -9.98 -5.05
CA ASN A 3 -15.02 -9.55 -4.52
C ASN A 3 -15.09 -8.27 -3.72
N LYS A 4 -16.05 -7.44 -4.02
CA LYS A 4 -16.21 -6.17 -3.30
C LYS A 4 -16.51 -6.36 -1.83
N LYS A 5 -16.98 -7.54 -1.45
CA LYS A 5 -17.32 -7.80 -0.06
C LYS A 5 -16.12 -8.24 0.76
N LEU A 6 -14.99 -8.51 0.12
CA LEU A 6 -13.83 -9.03 0.82
C LEU A 6 -13.01 -7.98 1.54
N GLY A 7 -13.18 -6.72 1.17
CA GLY A 7 -12.42 -5.65 1.79
C GLY A 7 -12.95 -5.28 3.15
N LYS A 8 -12.06 -4.76 3.98
CA LYS A 8 -12.43 -4.26 5.30
C LYS A 8 -12.72 -2.76 5.21
N LEU A 9 -13.74 -2.33 5.93
CA LEU A 9 -14.12 -0.92 5.96
C LEU A 9 -13.35 -0.20 7.07
N TYR A 10 -12.85 0.98 6.73
CA TYR A 10 -12.15 1.85 7.67
C TYR A 10 -12.83 3.20 7.68
N SER A 11 -12.94 3.81 8.87
CA SER A 11 -13.50 5.14 9.04
C SER A 11 -12.43 6.19 8.84
N ASP A 12 -12.85 7.43 8.60
CA ASP A 12 -11.93 8.54 8.44
C ASP A 12 -10.94 8.61 9.60
N GLY A 13 -9.67 8.70 9.28
CA GLY A 13 -8.60 8.81 10.27
C GLY A 13 -8.15 7.49 10.89
N GLU A 14 -8.83 6.41 10.59
CA GLU A 14 -8.47 5.12 11.15
C GLU A 14 -7.16 4.63 10.55
N ILE A 15 -6.28 4.10 11.41
CA ILE A 15 -4.96 3.64 10.98
C ILE A 15 -5.05 2.23 10.41
N ILE A 16 -4.53 2.07 9.19
CA ILE A 16 -4.49 0.78 8.52
C ILE A 16 -3.14 0.12 8.75
N ILE A 17 -2.07 0.90 8.64
CA ILE A 17 -0.71 0.45 8.91
C ILE A 17 -0.08 1.46 9.86
N LYS A 18 0.56 0.96 10.92
CA LYS A 18 1.27 1.82 11.87
C LYS A 18 2.77 1.74 11.65
N GLN A 19 3.39 2.90 11.49
CA GLN A 19 4.84 2.98 11.34
C GLN A 19 5.54 2.27 12.50
N GLY A 20 6.57 1.52 12.20
CA GLY A 20 7.35 0.81 13.19
C GLY A 20 6.87 -0.60 13.49
N THR A 21 5.69 -0.98 13.00
CA THR A 21 5.20 -2.35 13.19
C THR A 21 5.68 -3.22 12.03
N LYS A 22 5.71 -4.53 12.26
CA LYS A 22 6.07 -5.47 11.21
C LYS A 22 4.85 -5.84 10.39
N GLY A 23 5.06 -6.08 9.10
CA GLY A 23 3.97 -6.47 8.23
C GLY A 23 4.40 -7.47 7.18
N ASN A 24 3.43 -8.24 6.71
CA ASN A 24 3.68 -9.27 5.71
C ASN A 24 2.55 -9.34 4.69
N CYS A 25 1.85 -8.24 4.50
CA CYS A 25 0.70 -8.17 3.61
C CYS A 25 0.80 -7.00 2.66
N LEU A 26 0.08 -7.12 1.56
CA LEU A 26 -0.15 -6.05 0.60
C LEU A 26 -1.60 -5.60 0.76
N TYR A 27 -1.86 -4.32 0.55
CA TYR A 27 -3.20 -3.76 0.65
C TYR A 27 -3.60 -3.12 -0.67
N VAL A 28 -4.84 -3.34 -1.08
CA VAL A 28 -5.39 -2.75 -2.30
C VAL A 28 -6.61 -1.92 -1.93
N ILE A 29 -6.64 -0.68 -2.36
CA ILE A 29 -7.76 0.20 -2.07
C ILE A 29 -8.90 -0.12 -3.03
N GLN A 30 -10.02 -0.58 -2.49
CA GLN A 30 -11.20 -0.89 -3.29
C GLN A 30 -12.10 0.33 -3.47
N GLU A 31 -12.20 1.15 -2.43
CA GLU A 31 -13.00 2.38 -2.47
C GLU A 31 -12.37 3.37 -1.52
N GLY A 32 -12.38 4.64 -1.88
CA GLY A 32 -11.91 5.70 -1.01
C GLY A 32 -10.47 6.06 -1.22
N MET A 33 -9.83 6.51 -0.17
CA MET A 33 -8.49 7.08 -0.25
C MET A 33 -7.75 6.88 1.06
N VAL A 34 -6.42 6.82 0.98
CA VAL A 34 -5.59 6.78 2.18
C VAL A 34 -4.50 7.84 2.05
N GLU A 35 -3.97 8.27 3.19
CA GLU A 35 -2.79 9.12 3.19
C GLU A 35 -1.65 8.38 3.88
N VAL A 36 -0.46 8.54 3.33
CA VAL A 36 0.75 7.92 3.84
C VAL A 36 1.54 9.00 4.58
N ILE A 37 1.86 8.72 5.84
CA ILE A 37 2.46 9.70 6.74
C ILE A 37 3.75 9.17 7.32
N HIS A 38 4.80 9.95 7.22
CA HIS A 38 6.06 9.63 7.90
C HIS A 38 6.08 10.37 9.23
N GLU A 39 6.16 9.61 10.32
CA GLU A 39 6.17 10.16 11.67
C GLU A 39 7.60 10.35 12.13
N SER A 40 7.89 11.51 12.70
CA SER A 40 9.20 11.79 13.26
C SER A 40 9.08 12.68 14.49
N PRO A 41 10.13 12.77 15.31
CA PRO A 41 10.08 13.65 16.48
C PRO A 41 9.85 15.12 16.15
N GLU A 42 10.23 15.53 14.94
CA GLU A 42 10.05 16.93 14.50
C GLU A 42 8.65 17.18 13.96
N GLY A 43 7.84 16.15 13.82
CA GLY A 43 6.50 16.29 13.32
C GLY A 43 6.20 15.27 12.22
N ASN A 44 4.93 15.13 11.93
CA ASN A 44 4.48 14.17 10.93
C ASN A 44 4.37 14.83 9.56
N VAL A 45 4.82 14.13 8.52
CA VAL A 45 4.81 14.66 7.17
C VAL A 45 4.00 13.70 6.29
N LYS A 46 3.02 14.27 5.58
CA LYS A 46 2.27 13.48 4.60
C LYS A 46 3.13 13.34 3.36
N VAL A 47 3.44 12.10 3.00
CA VAL A 47 4.34 11.83 1.88
C VAL A 47 3.60 11.37 0.63
N ALA A 48 2.35 10.94 0.75
CA ALA A 48 1.59 10.50 -0.43
C ALA A 48 0.11 10.37 -0.11
N GLU A 49 -0.70 10.38 -1.16
CA GLU A 49 -2.11 9.99 -1.10
C GLU A 49 -2.31 8.90 -2.14
N LEU A 50 -3.06 7.87 -1.77
CA LEU A 50 -3.35 6.78 -2.68
C LEU A 50 -4.85 6.62 -2.79
N LYS A 51 -5.31 6.26 -3.98
CA LYS A 51 -6.73 6.22 -4.31
C LYS A 51 -7.16 4.83 -4.73
N GLU A 52 -8.42 4.74 -5.11
CA GLU A 52 -9.01 3.52 -5.61
C GLU A 52 -8.12 2.84 -6.66
N SER A 53 -7.99 1.54 -6.54
CA SER A 53 -7.18 0.67 -7.40
C SER A 53 -5.69 0.68 -7.09
N GLU A 54 -5.22 1.63 -6.31
CA GLU A 54 -3.81 1.67 -5.93
C GLU A 54 -3.55 0.74 -4.75
N PHE A 55 -2.30 0.32 -4.59
CA PHE A 55 -1.93 -0.58 -3.51
C PHE A 55 -0.78 -0.02 -2.69
N PHE A 56 -0.62 -0.53 -1.48
CA PHE A 56 0.44 -0.10 -0.58
C PHE A 56 0.87 -1.26 0.30
N GLY A 57 2.03 -1.11 0.95
CA GLY A 57 2.54 -2.14 1.83
C GLY A 57 3.16 -3.32 1.11
N GLU A 58 3.49 -3.16 -0.16
CA GLU A 58 3.97 -4.26 -0.99
C GLU A 58 5.29 -4.84 -0.52
N MET A 59 6.13 -4.07 0.16
CA MET A 59 7.42 -4.60 0.63
C MET A 59 7.23 -5.71 1.65
N GLY A 60 6.18 -5.63 2.47
CA GLY A 60 5.89 -6.69 3.42
C GLY A 60 5.53 -8.01 2.77
N LEU A 61 5.17 -7.98 1.49
CA LEU A 61 4.82 -9.18 0.76
C LEU A 61 6.06 -10.03 0.44
N PHE A 62 7.16 -9.37 0.13
CA PHE A 62 8.38 -10.06 -0.30
C PHE A 62 9.28 -10.44 0.87
N GLU A 63 9.30 -9.61 1.87
CA GLU A 63 10.08 -9.91 3.07
C GLU A 63 9.38 -9.26 4.26
N GLU A 64 9.43 -9.93 5.39
CA GLU A 64 8.87 -9.37 6.61
C GLU A 64 9.69 -8.15 6.98
N ASP A 65 9.04 -7.00 7.01
CA ASP A 65 9.76 -5.76 7.18
C ASP A 65 9.03 -4.84 8.13
N VAL A 66 9.79 -3.91 8.71
CA VAL A 66 9.23 -2.88 9.57
C VAL A 66 8.63 -1.80 8.68
N ARG A 67 7.38 -1.45 8.96
CA ARG A 67 6.68 -0.44 8.16
C ARG A 67 7.34 0.92 8.36
N SER A 68 7.69 1.56 7.25
CA SER A 68 8.40 2.85 7.30
C SER A 68 7.48 4.04 7.44
N CYS A 69 6.19 3.86 7.24
CA CYS A 69 5.21 4.95 7.32
C CYS A 69 3.91 4.45 7.92
N THR A 70 3.11 5.40 8.40
CA THR A 70 1.75 5.13 8.86
C THR A 70 0.81 5.41 7.70
N VAL A 71 -0.21 4.57 7.53
CA VAL A 71 -1.22 4.74 6.48
C VAL A 71 -2.58 4.86 7.16
N LYS A 72 -3.28 5.97 6.87
CA LYS A 72 -4.58 6.27 7.46
C LYS A 72 -5.64 6.41 6.39
N ALA A 73 -6.85 6.00 6.71
CA ALA A 73 -8.00 6.22 5.84
C ALA A 73 -8.37 7.69 5.81
N VAL A 74 -8.72 8.19 4.63
CA VAL A 74 -9.28 9.52 4.46
C VAL A 74 -10.72 9.33 4.00
N GLY A 75 -11.66 9.69 4.86
CA GLY A 75 -13.06 9.37 4.61
C GLY A 75 -13.29 7.87 4.76
N ASN A 76 -14.47 7.43 4.37
CA ASN A 76 -14.81 6.01 4.41
C ASN A 76 -14.03 5.29 3.33
N THR A 77 -13.29 4.26 3.72
CA THR A 77 -12.36 3.59 2.82
C THR A 77 -12.51 2.09 2.96
N LYS A 78 -12.47 1.39 1.84
CA LYS A 78 -12.55 -0.06 1.82
C LYS A 78 -11.25 -0.62 1.25
N VAL A 79 -10.60 -1.48 2.01
CA VAL A 79 -9.25 -1.96 1.68
C VAL A 79 -9.21 -3.48 1.75
N LEU A 80 -8.70 -4.08 0.70
CA LEU A 80 -8.50 -5.52 0.63
C LEU A 80 -7.09 -5.85 1.09
N THR A 81 -6.99 -6.78 2.02
CA THR A 81 -5.69 -7.25 2.54
C THR A 81 -5.31 -8.54 1.84
N ILE A 82 -4.11 -8.60 1.30
CA ILE A 82 -3.63 -9.77 0.56
C ILE A 82 -2.33 -10.23 1.19
N ASP A 83 -2.33 -11.45 1.72
CA ASP A 83 -1.09 -12.03 2.23
C ASP A 83 -0.34 -12.72 1.09
N LYS A 84 0.83 -13.27 1.40
CA LYS A 84 1.70 -13.86 0.38
C LYS A 84 1.02 -15.01 -0.34
N ARG A 85 0.33 -15.88 0.40
CA ARG A 85 -0.35 -17.04 -0.20
C ARG A 85 -1.45 -16.58 -1.15
N ASN A 86 -2.26 -15.65 -0.72
CA ASN A 86 -3.36 -15.16 -1.54
C ASN A 86 -2.85 -14.39 -2.74
N PHE A 87 -1.71 -13.72 -2.60
CA PHE A 87 -1.09 -13.03 -3.72
C PHE A 87 -0.73 -14.02 -4.84
N PHE A 88 -0.10 -15.14 -4.47
CA PHE A 88 0.24 -16.17 -5.47
C PHE A 88 -1.00 -16.75 -6.13
N LYS A 89 -2.05 -16.97 -5.36
CA LYS A 89 -3.30 -17.46 -5.93
C LYS A 89 -3.91 -16.45 -6.91
N SER A 90 -3.82 -15.17 -6.57
CA SER A 90 -4.33 -14.11 -7.44
C SER A 90 -3.59 -14.07 -8.76
N ILE A 91 -2.27 -14.24 -8.73
CA ILE A 91 -1.48 -14.25 -9.95
C ILE A 91 -1.89 -15.39 -10.88
N HIS A 92 -2.19 -16.54 -10.32
CA HIS A 92 -2.63 -17.67 -11.12
C HIS A 92 -3.94 -17.43 -11.83
N ARG A 93 -4.84 -16.68 -11.20
CA ARG A 93 -6.14 -16.39 -11.81
C ARG A 93 -6.09 -15.18 -12.71
N ASP A 94 -5.34 -14.17 -12.33
CA ASP A 94 -5.29 -12.91 -13.04
C ASP A 94 -3.97 -12.24 -12.74
N SER A 95 -3.11 -12.15 -13.74
CA SER A 95 -1.77 -11.62 -13.55
C SER A 95 -1.73 -10.10 -13.54
N SER A 96 -2.87 -9.41 -13.71
CA SER A 96 -2.88 -7.96 -13.78
C SER A 96 -2.35 -7.29 -12.52
N LEU A 97 -2.59 -7.89 -11.35
CA LEU A 97 -2.07 -7.35 -10.11
C LEU A 97 -0.54 -7.38 -10.10
N ALA A 98 0.03 -8.50 -10.54
CA ALA A 98 1.48 -8.62 -10.61
C ALA A 98 2.07 -7.62 -11.59
N TYR A 99 1.39 -7.41 -12.73
CA TYR A 99 1.85 -6.44 -13.71
C TYR A 99 1.85 -5.03 -13.14
N ARG A 100 0.77 -4.65 -12.46
CA ARG A 100 0.68 -3.32 -11.85
C ARG A 100 1.74 -3.13 -10.76
N LEU A 101 2.02 -4.19 -10.01
CA LEU A 101 3.06 -4.13 -8.99
C LEU A 101 4.42 -3.89 -9.63
N LEU A 102 4.73 -4.59 -10.71
CA LEU A 102 5.98 -4.40 -11.43
C LEU A 102 6.09 -2.99 -12.01
N GLU A 103 4.99 -2.46 -12.55
CA GLU A 103 4.96 -1.09 -13.05
C GLU A 103 5.29 -0.09 -11.94
N LYS A 104 4.66 -0.26 -10.79
CA LYS A 104 4.87 0.65 -9.66
C LYS A 104 6.31 0.62 -9.20
N MET A 105 6.89 -0.57 -9.10
CA MET A 105 8.26 -0.70 -8.65
C MET A 105 9.24 -0.15 -9.68
N SER A 106 8.94 -0.33 -10.96
CA SER A 106 9.74 0.23 -12.03
C SER A 106 9.74 1.75 -11.97
N THR A 107 8.58 2.36 -11.75
CA THR A 107 8.45 3.79 -11.62
C THR A 107 9.25 4.33 -10.43
N ARG A 108 9.14 3.65 -9.30
CA ARG A 108 9.90 4.04 -8.11
C ARG A 108 11.39 3.98 -8.33
N LEU A 109 11.84 2.94 -9.02
CA LEU A 109 13.25 2.78 -9.30
C LEU A 109 13.76 3.89 -10.20
N ARG A 110 12.97 4.25 -11.22
CA ARG A 110 13.32 5.33 -12.12
C ARG A 110 13.39 6.66 -11.38
N GLU A 111 12.43 6.93 -10.52
CA GLU A 111 12.42 8.16 -9.73
C GLU A 111 13.64 8.26 -8.82
N ALA A 112 13.99 7.15 -8.18
CA ALA A 112 15.16 7.12 -7.32
C ALA A 112 16.43 7.37 -8.13
N ASN A 113 16.51 6.79 -9.33
CA ASN A 113 17.65 6.97 -10.21
C ASN A 113 17.77 8.42 -10.69
N ASP A 114 16.65 9.04 -11.03
CA ASP A 114 16.62 10.43 -11.45
C ASP A 114 17.09 11.36 -10.33
N LYS A 115 16.69 11.07 -9.10
CA LYS A 115 17.13 11.85 -7.95
C LYS A 115 18.64 11.79 -7.79
N ILE A 116 19.22 10.63 -7.95
CA ILE A 116 20.66 10.46 -7.85
C ILE A 116 21.37 11.26 -8.91
N GLN A 117 20.87 11.20 -10.15
CA GLN A 117 21.51 11.91 -11.27
C GLN A 117 21.38 13.42 -11.16
N ASN A 118 20.33 13.89 -10.51
CA ASN A 118 20.08 15.33 -10.38
C ASN A 118 20.60 15.93 -9.08
N SER A 119 21.31 15.15 -8.30
CA SER A 119 21.85 15.63 -7.00
C SER A 119 23.14 16.41 -7.15
#